data_3d1c175d460c88a00ee3fe5cd402d034
#
_entry.id   3d1c175d460c88a00ee3fe5cd402d034
#
_cell.length_a   1.000
_cell.length_b   1.000
_cell.length_c   1.000
_cell.angle_alpha   90.00
_cell.angle_beta   90.00
_cell.angle_gamma   90.00
#
_symmetry.space_group_name_H-M   'P 1'
#
loop_
_entity.id
_entity.type
_entity.pdbx_description
1 polymer ?
#
loop_
_entity_poly.entity_id
_entity_poly.type
_entity_poly.pdbx_seq_one_letter_code
_entity_poly.pdbx_strand_id
1 'polypeptide(L)'
;MKTDALFLELTKRNNIYLYKEINKDTVNQFEERYSKFKNKFFYEQFTNSGGIIIDHWIRIYGCGDINVVEKNKLYNKENNMDIIVGEDVLGGLFALKGDFIYYFAPDTNEWENLNIYYTQFLDWILNNNQGINKFYELFRWNNWEDDCKKLKLTDGFSFYPLLNFKCNINERSRRVISIDELIRFNMTMFS
;
A
#
# COMPACT_ATOMS: atom_id res chain seq x y z
N MET A 1 -21.25 -3.97 3.75
CA MET A 1 -21.13 -2.75 4.60
C MET A 1 -21.10 -1.58 3.62
N LYS A 2 -21.87 -0.51 3.84
CA LYS A 2 -21.79 0.66 2.95
C LYS A 2 -20.47 1.38 3.21
N THR A 3 -19.84 1.90 2.17
CA THR A 3 -18.52 2.60 2.23
C THR A 3 -18.51 3.73 3.26
N ASP A 4 -19.60 4.48 3.38
CA ASP A 4 -19.77 5.56 4.38
C ASP A 4 -19.68 5.07 5.83
N ALA A 5 -20.25 3.90 6.13
CA ALA A 5 -20.19 3.31 7.47
C ALA A 5 -18.76 2.86 7.82
N LEU A 6 -18.03 2.30 6.84
CA LEU A 6 -16.63 1.94 6.99
C LEU A 6 -15.79 3.19 7.30
N PHE A 7 -15.93 4.25 6.51
CA PHE A 7 -15.16 5.48 6.69
C PHE A 7 -15.44 6.15 8.02
N LEU A 8 -16.70 6.15 8.47
CA LEU A 8 -17.08 6.70 9.78
C LEU A 8 -16.42 5.90 10.91
N GLU A 9 -16.27 4.60 10.77
CA GLU A 9 -15.62 3.76 11.78
C GLU A 9 -14.09 3.92 11.77
N LEU A 10 -13.47 4.03 10.59
CA LEU A 10 -12.05 4.25 10.43
C LEU A 10 -11.57 5.58 11.07
N THR A 11 -12.35 6.64 10.95
CA THR A 11 -12.00 7.95 11.54
C THR A 11 -11.97 7.97 13.08
N LYS A 12 -12.44 6.91 13.73
CA LYS A 12 -12.40 6.78 15.20
C LYS A 12 -11.10 6.14 15.71
N ARG A 13 -10.23 5.64 14.83
CA ARG A 13 -9.01 4.90 15.20
C ARG A 13 -7.79 5.80 15.13
N ASN A 14 -6.98 5.80 16.18
CA ASN A 14 -5.81 6.66 16.30
C ASN A 14 -4.65 6.31 15.36
N ASN A 15 -4.63 5.10 14.80
CA ASN A 15 -3.59 4.61 13.90
C ASN A 15 -3.99 4.62 12.43
N ILE A 16 -5.19 5.12 12.11
CA ILE A 16 -5.71 5.19 10.74
C ILE A 16 -5.99 6.63 10.36
N TYR A 17 -5.43 7.07 9.25
CA TYR A 17 -5.61 8.40 8.69
C TYR A 17 -6.34 8.28 7.36
N LEU A 18 -7.55 8.83 7.29
CA LEU A 18 -8.34 8.91 6.08
C LEU A 18 -8.19 10.29 5.44
N TYR A 19 -7.66 10.34 4.24
CA TYR A 19 -7.69 11.52 3.39
C TYR A 19 -9.07 11.64 2.74
N LYS A 20 -9.77 12.74 3.05
CA LYS A 20 -11.16 12.95 2.60
C LYS A 20 -11.24 13.75 1.31
N GLU A 21 -10.21 14.51 0.99
CA GLU A 21 -10.18 15.32 -0.22
C GLU A 21 -10.04 14.44 -1.44
N ILE A 22 -10.97 14.62 -2.38
CA ILE A 22 -11.08 13.84 -3.60
C ILE A 22 -10.85 14.78 -4.78
N ASN A 23 -9.97 14.38 -5.68
CA ASN A 23 -9.72 15.08 -6.92
C ASN A 23 -10.68 14.54 -8.00
N LYS A 24 -11.59 15.37 -8.49
CA LYS A 24 -12.60 14.98 -9.49
C LYS A 24 -11.99 14.52 -10.81
N ASP A 25 -10.88 15.10 -11.24
CA ASP A 25 -10.22 14.70 -12.47
C ASP A 25 -9.61 13.31 -12.33
N THR A 26 -9.06 13.00 -11.13
CA THR A 26 -8.58 11.65 -10.81
C THR A 26 -9.74 10.64 -10.79
N VAL A 27 -10.90 11.00 -10.24
CA VAL A 27 -12.09 10.14 -10.27
C VAL A 27 -12.50 9.85 -11.72
N ASN A 28 -12.62 10.86 -12.57
CA ASN A 28 -12.98 10.70 -13.96
C ASN A 28 -11.98 9.77 -14.71
N GLN A 29 -10.67 9.98 -14.53
CA GLN A 29 -9.63 9.12 -15.09
C GLN A 29 -9.70 7.68 -14.58
N PHE A 30 -10.00 7.51 -13.29
CA PHE A 30 -10.16 6.21 -12.66
C PHE A 30 -11.39 5.48 -13.23
N GLU A 31 -12.52 6.17 -13.33
CA GLU A 31 -13.77 5.63 -13.90
C GLU A 31 -13.60 5.21 -15.36
N GLU A 32 -12.94 6.03 -16.16
CA GLU A 32 -12.65 5.70 -17.55
C GLU A 32 -11.78 4.44 -17.67
N ARG A 33 -10.70 4.36 -16.90
CA ARG A 33 -9.71 3.28 -17.00
C ARG A 33 -10.16 1.98 -16.36
N TYR A 34 -10.92 2.06 -15.27
CA TYR A 34 -11.26 0.91 -14.41
C TYR A 34 -12.76 0.63 -14.35
N SER A 35 -13.55 1.09 -15.34
CA SER A 35 -15.01 0.89 -15.43
C SER A 35 -15.47 -0.56 -15.31
N LYS A 36 -14.64 -1.52 -15.75
CA LYS A 36 -14.90 -2.96 -15.60
C LYS A 36 -15.07 -3.41 -14.14
N PHE A 37 -14.59 -2.62 -13.18
CA PHE A 37 -14.66 -2.91 -11.75
C PHE A 37 -15.75 -2.15 -11.00
N LYS A 38 -16.64 -1.42 -11.69
CA LYS A 38 -17.64 -0.52 -11.09
C LYS A 38 -18.50 -1.16 -9.97
N ASN A 39 -18.72 -2.47 -10.06
CA ASN A 39 -19.50 -3.22 -9.06
C ASN A 39 -18.63 -3.85 -7.95
N LYS A 40 -17.34 -3.59 -7.93
CA LYS A 40 -16.44 -4.11 -6.88
C LYS A 40 -16.32 -3.09 -5.74
N PHE A 41 -16.20 -3.59 -4.51
CA PHE A 41 -16.12 -2.75 -3.30
C PHE A 41 -14.96 -1.74 -3.33
N PHE A 42 -13.78 -2.14 -3.82
CA PHE A 42 -12.62 -1.24 -3.90
C PHE A 42 -12.84 -0.04 -4.83
N TYR A 43 -13.71 -0.18 -5.82
CA TYR A 43 -14.03 0.92 -6.73
C TYR A 43 -14.70 2.07 -5.97
N GLU A 44 -15.72 1.77 -5.14
CA GLU A 44 -16.36 2.76 -4.29
C GLU A 44 -15.38 3.35 -3.26
N GLN A 45 -14.51 2.52 -2.68
CA GLN A 45 -13.51 2.97 -1.71
C GLN A 45 -12.54 3.97 -2.35
N PHE A 46 -12.06 3.72 -3.57
CA PHE A 46 -11.14 4.64 -4.25
C PHE A 46 -11.81 5.94 -4.69
N THR A 47 -13.03 5.87 -5.22
CA THR A 47 -13.76 7.07 -5.68
C THR A 47 -14.30 7.93 -4.54
N ASN A 48 -14.37 7.39 -3.32
CA ASN A 48 -14.88 8.09 -2.13
C ASN A 48 -13.79 8.40 -1.08
N SER A 49 -12.50 8.21 -1.41
CA SER A 49 -11.40 8.61 -0.52
C SER A 49 -10.21 9.18 -1.28
N GLY A 50 -9.47 10.07 -0.62
CA GLY A 50 -8.18 10.54 -1.10
C GLY A 50 -7.04 9.56 -0.84
N GLY A 51 -7.31 8.49 -0.09
CA GLY A 51 -6.40 7.46 0.36
C GLY A 51 -6.50 7.18 1.85
N ILE A 52 -5.93 6.07 2.29
CA ILE A 52 -5.93 5.64 3.71
C ILE A 52 -4.51 5.27 4.11
N ILE A 53 -4.06 5.74 5.28
CA ILE A 53 -2.79 5.32 5.90
C ILE A 53 -3.09 4.53 7.17
N ILE A 54 -2.43 3.40 7.33
CA ILE A 54 -2.53 2.52 8.48
C ILE A 54 -1.15 2.44 9.15
N ASP A 55 -1.09 2.73 10.45
CA ASP A 55 0.13 2.70 11.28
C ASP A 55 1.29 3.56 10.74
N HIS A 56 1.04 4.55 9.90
CA HIS A 56 2.05 5.23 9.08
C HIS A 56 2.90 4.29 8.21
N TRP A 57 2.51 3.03 8.09
CA TRP A 57 3.24 1.95 7.42
C TRP A 57 2.65 1.57 6.07
N ILE A 58 1.33 1.29 6.02
CA ILE A 58 0.62 0.90 4.79
C ILE A 58 -0.16 2.10 4.27
N ARG A 59 -0.13 2.29 2.96
CA ARG A 59 -0.87 3.31 2.23
C ARG A 59 -1.78 2.65 1.22
N ILE A 60 -3.10 2.77 1.41
CA ILE A 60 -4.10 2.35 0.43
C ILE A 60 -4.45 3.53 -0.46
N TYR A 61 -4.45 3.29 -1.74
CA TYR A 61 -4.67 4.33 -2.73
C TYR A 61 -6.12 4.81 -2.76
N GLY A 62 -6.32 6.01 -3.30
CA GLY A 62 -7.61 6.65 -3.49
C GLY A 62 -7.54 7.64 -4.65
N CYS A 63 -8.57 8.44 -4.82
CA CYS A 63 -8.64 9.47 -5.86
C CYS A 63 -8.28 10.88 -5.32
N GLY A 64 -7.31 10.98 -4.42
CA GLY A 64 -6.83 12.24 -3.85
C GLY A 64 -5.32 12.24 -3.64
N ASP A 65 -4.89 12.52 -2.41
CA ASP A 65 -3.47 12.68 -2.06
C ASP A 65 -2.62 11.45 -2.36
N ILE A 66 -3.20 10.24 -2.26
CA ILE A 66 -2.54 8.99 -2.64
C ILE A 66 -3.18 8.49 -3.94
N ASN A 67 -2.78 9.10 -5.05
CA ASN A 67 -3.46 8.99 -6.34
C ASN A 67 -3.29 7.62 -7.00
N VAL A 68 -4.37 6.83 -7.00
CA VAL A 68 -4.41 5.48 -7.58
C VAL A 68 -4.07 5.45 -9.06
N VAL A 69 -4.48 6.46 -9.83
CA VAL A 69 -4.25 6.51 -11.29
C VAL A 69 -2.77 6.75 -11.59
N GLU A 70 -2.14 7.70 -10.90
CA GLU A 70 -0.73 8.00 -11.06
C GLU A 70 0.16 6.84 -10.61
N LYS A 71 -0.13 6.27 -9.44
CA LYS A 71 0.63 5.12 -8.92
C LYS A 71 0.56 3.92 -9.86
N ASN A 72 -0.60 3.64 -10.44
CA ASN A 72 -0.73 2.56 -11.42
C ASN A 72 -0.05 2.88 -12.77
N LYS A 73 0.01 4.14 -13.19
CA LYS A 73 0.81 4.55 -14.37
C LYS A 73 2.31 4.32 -14.12
N LEU A 74 2.78 4.51 -12.88
CA LEU A 74 4.19 4.35 -12.53
C LEU A 74 4.61 2.89 -12.38
N TYR A 75 3.79 2.05 -11.75
CA TYR A 75 4.23 0.74 -11.28
C TYR A 75 3.60 -0.46 -11.99
N ASN A 76 2.44 -0.28 -12.66
CA ASN A 76 1.70 -1.41 -13.24
C ASN A 76 1.97 -1.63 -14.74
N LYS A 77 2.91 -0.91 -15.33
CA LYS A 77 3.18 -0.95 -16.78
C LYS A 77 3.63 -2.35 -17.26
N GLU A 78 4.43 -3.02 -16.43
CA GLU A 78 5.10 -4.28 -16.78
C GLU A 78 4.65 -5.46 -15.90
N ASN A 79 3.85 -5.19 -14.84
CA ASN A 79 3.51 -6.20 -13.83
C ASN A 79 2.27 -7.03 -14.13
N ASN A 80 1.51 -6.68 -15.19
CA ASN A 80 0.30 -7.42 -15.59
C ASN A 80 -0.68 -7.69 -14.43
N MET A 81 -0.79 -6.73 -13.49
CA MET A 81 -1.80 -6.72 -12.43
C MET A 81 -3.05 -6.00 -12.93
N ASP A 82 -4.21 -6.38 -12.42
CA ASP A 82 -5.45 -5.67 -12.76
C ASP A 82 -5.43 -4.24 -12.23
N ILE A 83 -4.97 -4.06 -10.99
CA ILE A 83 -4.75 -2.76 -10.36
C ILE A 83 -3.87 -2.90 -9.12
N ILE A 84 -2.93 -1.96 -8.94
CA ILE A 84 -2.19 -1.82 -7.67
C ILE A 84 -3.05 -0.99 -6.73
N VAL A 85 -3.28 -1.50 -5.54
CA VAL A 85 -4.25 -0.95 -4.57
C VAL A 85 -3.59 -0.24 -3.39
N GLY A 86 -2.29 -0.47 -3.18
CA GLY A 86 -1.56 0.15 -2.08
C GLY A 86 -0.07 -0.17 -2.08
N GLU A 87 0.64 0.46 -1.18
CA GLU A 87 2.08 0.30 -0.96
C GLU A 87 2.41 0.31 0.53
N ASP A 88 3.60 -0.16 0.90
CA ASP A 88 4.15 0.04 2.24
C ASP A 88 5.45 0.86 2.21
N VAL A 89 5.91 1.24 3.39
CA VAL A 89 7.11 2.08 3.54
C VAL A 89 8.43 1.41 3.16
N LEU A 90 8.43 0.10 2.90
CA LEU A 90 9.58 -0.69 2.44
C LEU A 90 9.67 -0.76 0.91
N GLY A 91 8.66 -0.21 0.21
CA GLY A 91 8.52 -0.32 -1.24
C GLY A 91 7.86 -1.63 -1.68
N GLY A 92 7.15 -2.31 -0.77
CA GLY A 92 6.23 -3.39 -1.10
C GLY A 92 4.96 -2.85 -1.75
N LEU A 93 4.34 -3.63 -2.64
CA LEU A 93 3.12 -3.25 -3.34
C LEU A 93 2.03 -4.28 -3.12
N PHE A 94 0.82 -3.81 -2.88
CA PHE A 94 -0.39 -4.65 -2.89
C PHE A 94 -1.13 -4.45 -4.20
N ALA A 95 -1.45 -5.53 -4.88
CA ALA A 95 -2.15 -5.49 -6.17
C ALA A 95 -3.29 -6.51 -6.22
N LEU A 96 -4.32 -6.20 -6.99
CA LEU A 96 -5.37 -7.13 -7.35
C LEU A 96 -5.04 -7.79 -8.70
N LYS A 97 -5.19 -9.12 -8.76
CA LYS A 97 -5.15 -9.90 -10.01
C LYS A 97 -6.24 -10.96 -9.95
N GLY A 98 -7.21 -10.86 -10.86
CA GLY A 98 -8.45 -11.61 -10.73
C GLY A 98 -9.23 -11.19 -9.49
N ASP A 99 -9.48 -12.12 -8.60
CA ASP A 99 -10.19 -11.86 -7.34
C ASP A 99 -9.25 -11.78 -6.11
N PHE A 100 -7.97 -12.07 -6.27
CA PHE A 100 -7.03 -12.20 -5.16
C PHE A 100 -6.05 -11.03 -5.06
N ILE A 101 -5.64 -10.76 -3.82
CA ILE A 101 -4.56 -9.81 -3.54
C ILE A 101 -3.21 -10.51 -3.64
N TYR A 102 -2.31 -9.84 -4.33
CA TYR A 102 -0.89 -10.18 -4.43
C TYR A 102 -0.07 -9.12 -3.71
N TYR A 103 1.04 -9.54 -3.14
CA TYR A 103 2.03 -8.67 -2.54
C TYR A 103 3.37 -8.80 -3.27
N PHE A 104 3.91 -7.67 -3.74
CA PHE A 104 5.28 -7.60 -4.20
C PHE A 104 6.18 -7.41 -2.98
N ALA A 105 6.95 -8.44 -2.65
CA ALA A 105 7.76 -8.50 -1.45
C ALA A 105 9.16 -7.92 -1.70
N PRO A 106 9.59 -6.85 -1.00
CA PRO A 106 10.89 -6.19 -1.25
C PRO A 106 12.11 -7.03 -0.88
N ASP A 107 11.93 -8.11 -0.14
CA ASP A 107 13.00 -9.04 0.26
C ASP A 107 13.23 -10.17 -0.74
N THR A 108 12.22 -10.52 -1.52
CA THR A 108 12.33 -11.53 -2.60
C THR A 108 12.30 -10.90 -3.99
N ASN A 109 11.75 -9.68 -4.11
CA ASN A 109 11.43 -8.99 -5.37
C ASN A 109 10.48 -9.80 -6.27
N GLU A 110 9.60 -10.57 -5.66
CA GLU A 110 8.62 -11.40 -6.32
C GLU A 110 7.20 -11.06 -5.90
N TRP A 111 6.23 -11.37 -6.78
CA TRP A 111 4.81 -11.25 -6.48
C TRP A 111 4.29 -12.53 -5.82
N GLU A 112 3.81 -12.42 -4.61
CA GLU A 112 3.23 -13.51 -3.83
C GLU A 112 1.71 -13.41 -3.78
N ASN A 113 0.99 -14.49 -4.11
CA ASN A 113 -0.46 -14.54 -3.95
C ASN A 113 -0.80 -14.74 -2.47
N LEU A 114 -1.47 -13.76 -1.86
CA LEU A 114 -1.89 -13.86 -0.46
C LEU A 114 -3.13 -14.74 -0.25
N ASN A 115 -3.78 -15.21 -1.34
CA ASN A 115 -4.98 -16.03 -1.32
C ASN A 115 -6.16 -15.42 -0.53
N ILE A 116 -6.25 -14.10 -0.49
CA ILE A 116 -7.34 -13.36 0.14
C ILE A 116 -8.00 -12.41 -0.87
N TYR A 117 -9.31 -12.22 -0.72
CA TYR A 117 -10.08 -11.22 -1.47
C TYR A 117 -9.80 -9.81 -0.96
N TYR A 118 -10.10 -8.79 -1.76
CA TYR A 118 -9.88 -7.40 -1.38
C TYR A 118 -10.56 -7.00 -0.06
N THR A 119 -11.78 -7.47 0.19
CA THR A 119 -12.49 -7.19 1.44
C THR A 119 -11.84 -7.85 2.66
N GLN A 120 -11.29 -9.06 2.49
CA GLN A 120 -10.51 -9.74 3.54
C GLN A 120 -9.17 -9.03 3.77
N PHE A 121 -8.54 -8.55 2.71
CA PHE A 121 -7.34 -7.73 2.81
C PHE A 121 -7.59 -6.46 3.63
N LEU A 122 -8.67 -5.72 3.33
CA LEU A 122 -9.03 -4.54 4.13
C LEU A 122 -9.31 -4.90 5.59
N ASP A 123 -10.06 -5.96 5.84
CA ASP A 123 -10.32 -6.43 7.20
C ASP A 123 -9.02 -6.79 7.93
N TRP A 124 -8.12 -7.47 7.25
CA TRP A 124 -6.82 -7.85 7.78
C TRP A 124 -5.96 -6.65 8.18
N ILE A 125 -5.81 -5.66 7.28
CA ILE A 125 -4.97 -4.48 7.57
C ILE A 125 -5.61 -3.48 8.54
N LEU A 126 -6.95 -3.46 8.62
CA LEU A 126 -7.68 -2.52 9.46
C LEU A 126 -8.00 -3.09 10.85
N ASN A 127 -8.26 -4.39 10.97
CA ASN A 127 -8.82 -4.99 12.17
C ASN A 127 -7.92 -6.06 12.81
N ASN A 128 -6.93 -6.59 12.10
CA ASN A 128 -6.10 -7.68 12.61
C ASN A 128 -4.66 -7.24 12.88
N ASN A 129 -4.47 -6.44 13.93
CA ASN A 129 -3.14 -5.97 14.33
C ASN A 129 -2.13 -7.12 14.56
N GLN A 130 -2.58 -8.27 15.07
CA GLN A 130 -1.70 -9.43 15.29
C GLN A 130 -1.24 -10.02 13.95
N GLY A 131 -2.13 -10.14 12.97
CA GLY A 131 -1.81 -10.65 11.64
C GLY A 131 -0.83 -9.74 10.89
N ILE A 132 -1.06 -8.44 10.92
CA ILE A 132 -0.17 -7.43 10.32
C ILE A 132 1.19 -7.40 11.03
N ASN A 133 1.19 -7.43 12.36
CA ASN A 133 2.44 -7.45 13.13
C ASN A 133 3.28 -8.69 12.80
N LYS A 134 2.64 -9.86 12.67
CA LYS A 134 3.31 -11.10 12.28
C LYS A 134 3.83 -11.04 10.83
N PHE A 135 3.06 -10.47 9.91
CA PHE A 135 3.45 -10.32 8.51
C PHE A 135 4.72 -9.49 8.34
N TYR A 136 4.84 -8.40 9.12
CA TYR A 136 5.99 -7.51 9.09
C TYR A 136 7.00 -7.76 10.24
N GLU A 137 6.88 -8.85 10.99
CA GLU A 137 7.71 -9.13 12.17
C GLU A 137 9.21 -9.03 11.90
N LEU A 138 9.67 -9.55 10.77
CA LEU A 138 11.08 -9.55 10.38
C LEU A 138 11.58 -8.20 9.84
N PHE A 139 10.66 -7.28 9.52
CA PHE A 139 10.94 -6.01 8.85
C PHE A 139 10.73 -4.79 9.75
N ARG A 140 10.16 -4.97 10.94
CA ARG A 140 9.95 -3.90 11.92
C ARG A 140 11.12 -3.84 12.88
N TRP A 141 11.82 -2.71 12.85
CA TRP A 141 12.96 -2.43 13.75
C TRP A 141 12.51 -1.79 15.06
N ASN A 142 13.42 -1.67 16.03
CA ASN A 142 13.14 -0.95 17.28
C ASN A 142 12.77 0.52 16.97
N ASN A 143 11.66 1.00 17.54
CA ASN A 143 11.12 2.35 17.35
C ASN A 143 10.65 2.66 15.91
N TRP A 144 10.30 1.63 15.11
CA TRP A 144 9.79 1.81 13.74
C TRP A 144 8.56 2.74 13.68
N GLU A 145 7.68 2.70 14.70
CA GLU A 145 6.48 3.55 14.76
C GLU A 145 6.84 5.04 14.80
N ASP A 146 7.83 5.42 15.63
CA ASP A 146 8.25 6.81 15.74
C ASP A 146 9.02 7.29 14.52
N ASP A 147 9.72 6.42 13.82
CA ASP A 147 10.38 6.75 12.58
C ASP A 147 9.36 6.91 11.45
N CYS A 148 8.36 6.02 11.34
CA CYS A 148 7.30 6.10 10.34
C CYS A 148 6.41 7.34 10.50
N LYS A 149 6.15 7.80 11.73
CA LYS A 149 5.40 9.06 11.98
C LYS A 149 6.06 10.30 11.38
N LYS A 150 7.37 10.26 11.13
CA LYS A 150 8.14 11.38 10.55
C LYS A 150 8.14 11.39 9.02
N LEU A 151 7.67 10.31 8.37
CA LEU A 151 7.64 10.19 6.93
C LEU A 151 6.58 11.09 6.30
N LYS A 152 6.92 11.67 5.16
CA LYS A 152 5.93 12.26 4.23
C LYS A 152 5.26 11.14 3.42
N LEU A 153 4.18 11.47 2.74
CA LEU A 153 3.50 10.53 1.81
C LEU A 153 4.39 10.01 0.69
N THR A 154 5.40 10.80 0.33
CA THR A 154 6.35 10.51 -0.75
C THR A 154 7.57 9.74 -0.29
N ASP A 155 7.67 9.38 0.99
CA ASP A 155 8.87 8.82 1.58
C ASP A 155 8.73 7.33 1.87
N GLY A 156 9.85 6.60 1.80
CA GLY A 156 9.99 5.21 2.23
C GLY A 156 11.36 4.99 2.88
N PHE A 157 11.61 3.78 3.35
CA PHE A 157 12.89 3.40 3.97
C PHE A 157 13.68 2.45 3.07
N SER A 158 14.86 2.90 2.64
CA SER A 158 15.89 2.04 2.05
C SER A 158 16.81 1.50 3.14
N PHE A 159 17.26 0.25 2.98
CA PHE A 159 18.12 -0.46 3.94
C PHE A 159 19.45 -0.86 3.31
N TYR A 160 20.49 -0.89 4.16
CA TYR A 160 21.77 -1.48 3.79
C TYR A 160 22.31 -2.34 4.97
N PRO A 161 22.61 -3.62 4.73
CA PRO A 161 22.36 -4.42 3.50
C PRO A 161 20.90 -4.42 3.08
N LEU A 162 20.63 -4.66 1.77
CA LEU A 162 19.27 -4.71 1.21
C LEU A 162 18.44 -5.83 1.88
N LEU A 163 17.10 -5.71 1.85
CA LEU A 163 16.20 -6.62 2.57
C LEU A 163 16.33 -8.09 2.14
N ASN A 164 16.75 -8.37 0.91
CA ASN A 164 17.00 -9.72 0.39
C ASN A 164 18.25 -10.42 0.97
N PHE A 165 19.12 -9.71 1.69
CA PHE A 165 20.23 -10.34 2.39
C PHE A 165 19.82 -10.79 3.80
N LYS A 166 20.31 -11.94 4.26
CA LYS A 166 20.07 -12.40 5.63
C LYS A 166 20.83 -11.53 6.64
N CYS A 167 20.11 -10.65 7.31
CA CYS A 167 20.63 -9.77 8.34
C CYS A 167 19.47 -9.33 9.24
N ASN A 168 19.73 -9.16 10.53
CA ASN A 168 18.71 -8.62 11.43
C ASN A 168 18.35 -7.19 11.03
N ILE A 169 17.08 -6.85 11.03
CA ILE A 169 16.59 -5.53 10.62
C ILE A 169 17.19 -4.40 11.49
N ASN A 170 17.46 -4.65 12.75
CA ASN A 170 18.05 -3.68 13.67
C ASN A 170 19.54 -3.41 13.43
N GLU A 171 20.24 -4.30 12.74
CA GLU A 171 21.66 -4.17 12.39
C GLU A 171 21.86 -3.45 11.07
N ARG A 172 20.78 -3.20 10.32
CA ARG A 172 20.83 -2.51 9.03
C ARG A 172 20.88 -1.00 9.22
N SER A 173 21.72 -0.32 8.45
CA SER A 173 21.54 1.11 8.25
C SER A 173 20.30 1.38 7.42
N ARG A 174 19.59 2.47 7.70
CA ARG A 174 18.39 2.86 6.95
C ARG A 174 18.42 4.33 6.62
N ARG A 175 17.80 4.66 5.48
CA ARG A 175 17.65 6.04 5.00
C ARG A 175 16.24 6.26 4.50
N VAL A 176 15.74 7.46 4.74
CA VAL A 176 14.51 7.96 4.10
C VAL A 176 14.87 8.37 2.67
N ILE A 177 14.14 7.81 1.72
CA ILE A 177 14.26 8.15 0.29
C ILE A 177 12.88 8.29 -0.33
N SER A 178 12.80 8.74 -1.58
CA SER A 178 11.54 8.73 -2.33
C SER A 178 10.97 7.31 -2.43
N ILE A 179 9.71 7.14 -2.07
CA ILE A 179 9.03 5.83 -2.18
C ILE A 179 8.98 5.37 -3.65
N ASP A 180 8.81 6.30 -4.59
CA ASP A 180 8.76 5.99 -6.01
C ASP A 180 10.13 5.49 -6.54
N GLU A 181 11.22 6.06 -6.05
CA GLU A 181 12.59 5.58 -6.36
C GLU A 181 12.83 4.20 -5.74
N LEU A 182 12.42 4.00 -4.48
CA LEU A 182 12.56 2.73 -3.78
C LEU A 182 11.82 1.59 -4.49
N ILE A 183 10.55 1.81 -4.84
CA ILE A 183 9.74 0.81 -5.54
C ILE A 183 10.35 0.47 -6.91
N ARG A 184 10.73 1.47 -7.70
CA ARG A 184 11.39 1.22 -9.00
C ARG A 184 12.68 0.44 -8.85
N PHE A 185 13.49 0.80 -7.86
CA PHE A 185 14.73 0.08 -7.56
C PHE A 185 14.44 -1.38 -7.25
N ASN A 186 13.48 -1.67 -6.34
CA ASN A 186 13.09 -3.03 -5.98
C ASN A 186 12.59 -3.82 -7.20
N MET A 187 11.85 -3.19 -8.11
CA MET A 187 11.29 -3.83 -9.30
C MET A 187 12.32 -4.13 -10.39
N THR A 188 13.42 -3.37 -10.43
CA THR A 188 14.44 -3.49 -11.51
C THR A 188 15.66 -4.31 -11.12
N MET A 189 15.89 -4.55 -9.82
CA MET A 189 17.12 -5.18 -9.35
C MET A 189 17.31 -6.64 -9.75
N PHE A 190 16.25 -7.34 -10.20
CA PHE A 190 16.30 -8.79 -10.52
C PHE A 190 15.46 -9.17 -11.74
N SER A 191 15.09 -8.18 -12.59
CA SER A 191 14.48 -8.41 -13.91
C SER A 191 15.52 -8.79 -14.98
#